data_d7f5382e19c322f9115b52757bf6ef16
#
_entry.id   d7f5382e19c322f9115b52757bf6ef16
#
_cell.length_a   1.000
_cell.length_b   1.000
_cell.length_c   1.000
_cell.angle_alpha   90.00
_cell.angle_beta   90.00
_cell.angle_gamma   90.00
#
_symmetry.space_group_name_H-M   'P 1'
#
loop_
_entity.id
_entity.type
_entity.pdbx_description
1 polymer ?
#
loop_
_entity_poly.entity_id
_entity_poly.type
_entity_poly.pdbx_seq_one_letter_code
_entity_poly.pdbx_strand_id
1 'polypeptide(L)'
;MKPFFSIIMACCDVEPYIREAVESVTKQSFGDWECICGIEESKDRTEELLREMAAADPRIRLFTHPRSGSCSATRNIGTDMARGEYVIFLDGDDTIAEESLARIHDMIAARPGADLYPCEIIAYTEGAEDKREIRENYPPDSSPEELTGTEATLLLQRLWNSNFCPMLQMTVFRREFLVEHDLKCIYGLRRQDSEFSPRALYLAKRVVPLHEPFYLYRLRSNSVSSAAKTAGHFLRDWAIINQSLFAFHAKVSRESGFDRRVSDCWARQGVSRFLYLWFYPQNIRAIPLERRLETLNILFSEGFHDFNLLLKSAGAGKRLAGVWVRGFVRYPALRGVAEFFFHCYFGLSEMKGKKKTSFSVLHSDTPADVKQM
;
A
#
# COMPACT_ATOMS: atom_id res chain seq x y z
N MET A 1 5.45 27.80 -16.46
CA MET A 1 4.47 26.83 -17.01
C MET A 1 4.11 25.84 -15.90
N LYS A 2 2.94 25.21 -15.98
CA LYS A 2 2.54 24.15 -15.06
C LYS A 2 3.26 22.88 -15.51
N PRO A 3 4.04 22.18 -14.66
CA PRO A 3 4.72 20.96 -15.09
C PRO A 3 3.73 19.85 -15.41
N PHE A 4 4.12 18.88 -16.22
CA PHE A 4 3.30 17.72 -16.51
C PHE A 4 3.33 16.75 -15.32
N PHE A 5 4.51 16.44 -14.78
CA PHE A 5 4.66 15.60 -13.61
C PHE A 5 5.08 16.37 -12.36
N SER A 6 4.47 16.06 -11.21
CA SER A 6 5.02 16.34 -9.88
C SER A 6 5.49 15.03 -9.26
N ILE A 7 6.79 14.90 -9.08
CA ILE A 7 7.39 13.73 -8.41
C ILE A 7 7.55 14.09 -6.95
N ILE A 8 6.87 13.38 -6.06
CA ILE A 8 6.90 13.59 -4.61
C ILE A 8 7.83 12.57 -4.01
N MET A 9 9.00 13.01 -3.53
CA MET A 9 10.04 12.14 -3.00
C MET A 9 10.05 12.17 -1.47
N ALA A 10 9.91 11.00 -0.84
CA ALA A 10 9.96 10.87 0.61
C ALA A 10 11.37 10.52 1.08
N CYS A 11 11.98 11.40 1.88
CA CYS A 11 13.38 11.32 2.27
C CYS A 11 13.52 11.30 3.80
N CYS A 12 14.06 10.20 4.34
CA CYS A 12 14.37 10.05 5.75
C CYS A 12 15.49 9.04 5.97
N ASP A 13 16.64 9.48 6.50
CA ASP A 13 17.81 8.61 6.76
C ASP A 13 18.20 7.79 5.49
N VAL A 14 18.36 8.46 4.33
CA VAL A 14 18.63 7.85 3.02
C VAL A 14 19.92 8.39 2.35
N GLU A 15 20.86 8.90 3.14
CA GLU A 15 22.14 9.43 2.64
C GLU A 15 22.83 8.54 1.59
N PRO A 16 22.89 7.20 1.74
CA PRO A 16 23.58 6.35 0.77
C PRO A 16 22.90 6.29 -0.61
N TYR A 17 21.62 6.63 -0.70
CA TYR A 17 20.76 6.40 -1.87
C TYR A 17 20.27 7.68 -2.53
N ILE A 18 20.15 8.76 -1.74
CA ILE A 18 19.41 9.96 -2.15
C ILE A 18 19.99 10.61 -3.41
N ARG A 19 21.31 10.56 -3.61
CA ARG A 19 21.94 11.09 -4.82
C ARG A 19 21.48 10.31 -6.05
N GLU A 20 21.51 9.00 -6.00
CA GLU A 20 21.06 8.13 -7.10
C GLU A 20 19.57 8.33 -7.37
N ALA A 21 18.74 8.43 -6.34
CA ALA A 21 17.31 8.68 -6.46
C ALA A 21 17.01 9.99 -7.20
N VAL A 22 17.62 11.10 -6.79
CA VAL A 22 17.43 12.41 -7.43
C VAL A 22 18.03 12.42 -8.85
N GLU A 23 19.20 11.84 -9.06
CA GLU A 23 19.81 11.75 -10.38
C GLU A 23 18.96 10.92 -11.35
N SER A 24 18.25 9.90 -10.89
CA SER A 24 17.33 9.13 -11.73
C SER A 24 16.18 9.97 -12.30
N VAL A 25 15.80 11.04 -11.59
CA VAL A 25 14.80 12.00 -12.05
C VAL A 25 15.43 13.06 -12.94
N THR A 26 16.56 13.64 -12.54
CA THR A 26 17.19 14.75 -13.27
C THR A 26 17.77 14.34 -14.63
N LYS A 27 18.11 13.05 -14.79
CA LYS A 27 18.63 12.46 -16.03
C LYS A 27 17.53 12.01 -17.00
N GLN A 28 16.24 12.13 -16.64
CA GLN A 28 15.17 11.83 -17.58
C GLN A 28 15.19 12.76 -18.78
N SER A 29 15.01 12.23 -19.99
CA SER A 29 14.97 13.01 -21.23
C SER A 29 13.73 13.91 -21.30
N PHE A 30 12.60 13.48 -20.73
CA PHE A 30 11.42 14.31 -20.56
C PHE A 30 11.64 15.34 -19.45
N GLY A 31 11.61 16.63 -19.80
CA GLY A 31 12.03 17.72 -18.92
C GLY A 31 10.89 18.46 -18.19
N ASP A 32 9.62 18.21 -18.53
CA ASP A 32 8.48 18.95 -17.97
C ASP A 32 7.97 18.33 -16.64
N TRP A 33 8.82 18.43 -15.63
CA TRP A 33 8.53 17.92 -14.28
C TRP A 33 9.05 18.88 -13.20
N GLU A 34 8.48 18.75 -12.00
CA GLU A 34 9.05 19.22 -10.74
C GLU A 34 9.26 18.02 -9.80
N CYS A 35 10.30 18.09 -8.97
CA CYS A 35 10.56 17.11 -7.91
C CYS A 35 10.42 17.79 -6.55
N ILE A 36 9.49 17.33 -5.73
CA ILE A 36 9.20 17.87 -4.41
C ILE A 36 9.72 16.88 -3.36
N CYS A 37 10.90 17.17 -2.81
CA CYS A 37 11.55 16.34 -1.81
C CYS A 37 11.09 16.77 -0.41
N GLY A 38 10.33 15.92 0.26
CA GLY A 38 9.96 16.13 1.65
C GLY A 38 10.95 15.42 2.58
N ILE A 39 11.63 16.22 3.37
CA ILE A 39 12.67 15.78 4.28
C ILE A 39 12.07 15.62 5.66
N GLU A 40 11.85 14.38 6.07
CA GLU A 40 11.58 14.07 7.48
C GLU A 40 12.87 14.25 8.28
N GLU A 41 12.79 14.73 9.52
CA GLU A 41 13.95 14.90 10.39
C GLU A 41 14.89 13.70 10.32
N SER A 42 16.05 13.87 9.68
CA SER A 42 17.05 12.85 9.39
C SER A 42 18.26 12.99 10.31
N LYS A 43 18.90 11.85 10.61
CA LYS A 43 20.09 11.80 11.48
C LYS A 43 21.41 11.74 10.71
N ASP A 44 21.32 11.63 9.39
CA ASP A 44 22.40 11.54 8.44
C ASP A 44 22.48 12.81 7.56
N ARG A 45 23.29 12.77 6.52
CA ARG A 45 23.46 13.90 5.61
C ARG A 45 22.41 14.04 4.51
N THR A 46 21.28 13.36 4.62
CA THR A 46 20.19 13.39 3.62
C THR A 46 19.78 14.84 3.29
N GLU A 47 19.55 15.67 4.31
CA GLU A 47 19.13 17.07 4.10
C GLU A 47 20.21 17.91 3.43
N GLU A 48 21.47 17.78 3.85
CA GLU A 48 22.61 18.51 3.27
C GLU A 48 22.74 18.23 1.77
N LEU A 49 22.73 16.93 1.40
CA LEU A 49 22.82 16.49 0.02
C LEU A 49 21.66 17.02 -0.84
N LEU A 50 20.44 16.97 -0.33
CA LEU A 50 19.28 17.49 -1.05
C LEU A 50 19.35 19.01 -1.26
N ARG A 51 19.87 19.77 -0.29
CA ARG A 51 20.08 21.22 -0.46
C ARG A 51 21.11 21.54 -1.54
N GLU A 52 22.19 20.78 -1.62
CA GLU A 52 23.17 20.90 -2.69
C GLU A 52 22.53 20.67 -4.07
N MET A 53 21.75 19.60 -4.19
CA MET A 53 21.12 19.22 -5.46
C MET A 53 20.03 20.21 -5.88
N ALA A 54 19.24 20.70 -4.94
CA ALA A 54 18.21 21.71 -5.21
C ALA A 54 18.83 23.08 -5.61
N ALA A 55 20.01 23.42 -5.12
CA ALA A 55 20.74 24.61 -5.56
C ALA A 55 21.22 24.50 -7.01
N ALA A 56 21.45 23.28 -7.52
CA ALA A 56 21.91 23.02 -8.88
C ALA A 56 20.75 22.91 -9.90
N ASP A 57 19.54 22.49 -9.48
CA ASP A 57 18.37 22.35 -10.37
C ASP A 57 17.12 22.99 -9.75
N PRO A 58 16.60 24.11 -10.30
CA PRO A 58 15.44 24.82 -9.75
C PRO A 58 14.13 24.05 -9.85
N ARG A 59 14.07 22.92 -10.56
CA ARG A 59 12.91 22.03 -10.60
C ARG A 59 12.78 21.20 -9.32
N ILE A 60 13.84 21.12 -8.52
CA ILE A 60 13.86 20.44 -7.23
C ILE A 60 13.42 21.42 -6.14
N ARG A 61 12.36 21.09 -5.45
CA ARG A 61 11.78 21.87 -4.36
C ARG A 61 11.85 21.09 -3.07
N LEU A 62 12.25 21.74 -1.99
CA LEU A 62 12.42 21.11 -0.69
C LEU A 62 11.39 21.63 0.32
N PHE A 63 10.96 20.76 1.21
CA PHE A 63 10.32 21.12 2.47
C PHE A 63 10.76 20.15 3.57
N THR A 64 10.71 20.61 4.79
CA THR A 64 11.06 19.82 5.97
C THR A 64 9.85 19.66 6.88
N HIS A 65 9.77 18.54 7.58
CA HIS A 65 8.74 18.31 8.59
C HIS A 65 9.26 17.41 9.72
N PRO A 66 8.64 17.47 10.92
CA PRO A 66 9.00 16.62 12.05
C PRO A 66 8.86 15.14 11.73
N ARG A 67 9.62 14.30 12.44
CA ARG A 67 9.59 12.86 12.26
C ARG A 67 8.23 12.27 12.57
N SER A 68 7.59 11.66 11.59
CA SER A 68 6.28 11.01 11.68
C SER A 68 6.40 9.48 11.77
N GLY A 69 7.54 8.93 11.34
CA GLY A 69 7.83 7.51 11.26
C GLY A 69 7.17 6.80 10.07
N SER A 70 6.69 7.57 9.08
CA SER A 70 6.15 7.04 7.82
C SER A 70 6.17 8.10 6.72
N CYS A 71 6.17 7.69 5.46
CA CYS A 71 6.12 8.61 4.32
C CYS A 71 4.79 9.37 4.17
N SER A 72 3.79 9.14 5.04
CA SER A 72 2.44 9.70 4.90
C SER A 72 2.41 11.22 4.94
N ALA A 73 3.14 11.84 5.87
CA ALA A 73 3.22 13.30 5.98
C ALA A 73 3.83 13.91 4.72
N THR A 74 4.96 13.38 4.27
CA THR A 74 5.63 13.81 3.03
C THR A 74 4.70 13.72 1.83
N ARG A 75 4.02 12.60 1.65
CA ARG A 75 3.11 12.39 0.52
C ARG A 75 1.95 13.37 0.53
N ASN A 76 1.36 13.62 1.69
CA ASN A 76 0.25 14.57 1.82
C ASN A 76 0.70 16.02 1.54
N ILE A 77 1.75 16.48 2.21
CA ILE A 77 2.26 17.85 2.03
C ILE A 77 2.75 18.04 0.59
N GLY A 78 3.50 17.07 0.06
CA GLY A 78 3.97 17.10 -1.31
C GLY A 78 2.83 17.17 -2.33
N THR A 79 1.73 16.43 -2.10
CA THR A 79 0.53 16.50 -2.95
C THR A 79 -0.13 17.87 -2.90
N ASP A 80 -0.21 18.50 -1.72
CA ASP A 80 -0.74 19.85 -1.57
C ASP A 80 0.16 20.91 -2.25
N MET A 81 1.48 20.69 -2.29
CA MET A 81 2.46 21.56 -2.96
C MET A 81 2.58 21.32 -4.47
N ALA A 82 2.10 20.19 -4.96
CA ALA A 82 2.22 19.77 -6.35
C ALA A 82 1.48 20.72 -7.30
N ARG A 83 2.11 21.04 -8.44
CA ARG A 83 1.58 21.89 -9.50
C ARG A 83 1.32 21.11 -10.78
N GLY A 84 1.95 19.94 -10.93
CA GLY A 84 1.85 19.08 -12.09
C GLY A 84 0.43 18.62 -12.36
N GLU A 85 0.18 18.19 -13.58
CA GLU A 85 -1.07 17.55 -13.95
C GLU A 85 -1.18 16.17 -13.34
N TYR A 86 -0.05 15.47 -13.27
CA TYR A 86 0.05 14.12 -12.71
C TYR A 86 1.04 14.07 -11.55
N VAL A 87 0.76 13.19 -10.59
CA VAL A 87 1.57 12.96 -9.39
C VAL A 87 2.18 11.55 -9.44
N ILE A 88 3.46 11.47 -9.16
CA ILE A 88 4.23 10.23 -8.98
C ILE A 88 4.83 10.27 -7.57
N PHE A 89 4.70 9.18 -6.82
CA PHE A 89 5.36 9.02 -5.52
C PHE A 89 6.66 8.23 -5.70
N LEU A 90 7.75 8.74 -5.15
CA LEU A 90 9.07 8.11 -5.17
C LEU A 90 9.63 8.07 -3.74
N ASP A 91 10.17 6.95 -3.32
CA ASP A 91 10.89 6.86 -2.06
C ASP A 91 12.38 7.17 -2.28
N GLY A 92 13.02 7.85 -1.33
CA GLY A 92 14.40 8.37 -1.49
C GLY A 92 15.50 7.30 -1.53
N ASP A 93 15.13 6.03 -1.38
CA ASP A 93 16.02 4.86 -1.52
C ASP A 93 15.77 4.06 -2.80
N ASP A 94 14.82 4.51 -3.63
CA ASP A 94 14.45 3.90 -4.92
C ASP A 94 14.79 4.83 -6.09
N THR A 95 14.63 4.35 -7.32
CA THR A 95 14.93 5.13 -8.54
C THR A 95 13.86 4.97 -9.61
N ILE A 96 13.85 5.86 -10.60
CA ILE A 96 13.04 5.76 -11.81
C ILE A 96 13.92 5.20 -12.95
N ALA A 97 13.39 4.26 -13.73
CA ALA A 97 14.11 3.71 -14.88
C ALA A 97 14.35 4.79 -15.95
N GLU A 98 15.43 4.64 -16.70
CA GLU A 98 15.80 5.55 -17.77
C GLU A 98 14.67 5.71 -18.80
N GLU A 99 14.47 6.89 -19.32
CA GLU A 99 13.46 7.24 -20.35
C GLU A 99 12.00 6.96 -19.95
N SER A 100 11.73 6.56 -18.70
CA SER A 100 10.38 6.17 -18.27
C SER A 100 9.40 7.34 -18.30
N LEU A 101 9.81 8.54 -17.90
CA LEU A 101 8.90 9.70 -17.90
C LEU A 101 8.45 10.06 -19.33
N ALA A 102 9.33 9.94 -20.33
CA ALA A 102 8.97 10.16 -21.72
C ALA A 102 7.94 9.10 -22.19
N ARG A 103 8.21 7.83 -21.94
CA ARG A 103 7.31 6.75 -22.32
C ARG A 103 5.95 6.84 -21.62
N ILE A 104 5.92 7.14 -20.32
CA ILE A 104 4.67 7.34 -19.56
C ILE A 104 3.90 8.55 -20.10
N HIS A 105 4.59 9.66 -20.41
CA HIS A 105 3.98 10.84 -21.02
C HIS A 105 3.28 10.46 -22.33
N ASP A 106 3.95 9.76 -23.24
CA ASP A 106 3.41 9.38 -24.53
C ASP A 106 2.21 8.41 -24.40
N MET A 107 2.29 7.47 -23.46
CA MET A 107 1.18 6.57 -23.16
C MET A 107 -0.03 7.29 -22.58
N ILE A 108 0.18 8.28 -21.70
CA ILE A 108 -0.87 9.13 -21.16
C ILE A 108 -1.46 10.02 -22.26
N ALA A 109 -0.62 10.61 -23.10
CA ALA A 109 -1.06 11.45 -24.24
C ALA A 109 -1.93 10.66 -25.24
N ALA A 110 -1.64 9.38 -25.44
CA ALA A 110 -2.44 8.49 -26.28
C ALA A 110 -3.81 8.14 -25.66
N ARG A 111 -3.93 8.13 -24.32
CA ARG A 111 -5.16 7.80 -23.58
C ARG A 111 -5.37 8.77 -22.43
N PRO A 112 -5.57 10.08 -22.69
CA PRO A 112 -5.59 11.12 -21.66
C PRO A 112 -6.83 11.06 -20.77
N GLY A 113 -6.74 11.72 -19.60
CA GLY A 113 -7.88 11.99 -18.72
C GLY A 113 -8.32 10.82 -17.82
N ALA A 114 -7.53 9.75 -17.69
CA ALA A 114 -7.78 8.78 -16.64
C ALA A 114 -7.39 9.34 -15.26
N ASP A 115 -8.07 8.88 -14.23
CA ASP A 115 -7.78 9.25 -12.83
C ASP A 115 -6.52 8.56 -12.33
N LEU A 116 -6.33 7.30 -12.76
CA LEU A 116 -5.21 6.45 -12.38
C LEU A 116 -4.59 5.78 -13.61
N TYR A 117 -3.27 5.78 -13.64
CA TYR A 117 -2.47 5.03 -14.59
C TYR A 117 -1.56 4.08 -13.80
N PRO A 118 -2.04 2.87 -13.45
CA PRO A 118 -1.18 1.85 -12.84
C PRO A 118 -0.07 1.44 -13.79
N CYS A 119 1.15 1.36 -13.26
CA CYS A 119 2.36 0.95 -13.97
C CYS A 119 2.94 -0.32 -13.32
N GLU A 120 4.13 -0.69 -13.73
CA GLU A 120 4.87 -1.83 -13.23
C GLU A 120 6.09 -1.37 -12.42
N ILE A 121 6.63 -2.26 -11.61
CA ILE A 121 7.89 -2.03 -10.91
C ILE A 121 8.90 -3.13 -11.23
N ILE A 122 10.17 -2.77 -11.16
CA ILE A 122 11.29 -3.69 -11.18
C ILE A 122 11.83 -3.81 -9.76
N ALA A 123 11.61 -4.94 -9.11
CA ALA A 123 12.19 -5.20 -7.80
C ALA A 123 13.56 -5.86 -7.95
N TYR A 124 14.55 -5.42 -7.15
CA TYR A 124 15.87 -6.02 -7.10
C TYR A 124 16.42 -6.00 -5.67
N THR A 125 17.27 -6.94 -5.33
CA THR A 125 17.93 -7.00 -4.02
C THR A 125 19.27 -6.27 -4.10
N GLU A 126 19.52 -5.38 -3.13
CA GLU A 126 20.80 -4.70 -2.98
C GLU A 126 21.95 -5.72 -2.89
N GLY A 127 22.98 -5.55 -3.71
CA GLY A 127 24.10 -6.49 -3.86
C GLY A 127 23.81 -7.69 -4.78
N ALA A 128 22.65 -7.71 -5.44
CA ALA A 128 22.27 -8.70 -6.44
C ALA A 128 21.42 -8.07 -7.55
N GLU A 129 21.88 -6.94 -8.09
CA GLU A 129 21.18 -6.09 -9.04
C GLU A 129 20.93 -6.75 -10.39
N ASP A 130 21.63 -7.84 -10.69
CA ASP A 130 21.43 -8.71 -11.84
C ASP A 130 20.13 -9.53 -11.74
N LYS A 131 19.61 -9.72 -10.53
CA LYS A 131 18.36 -10.45 -10.27
C LYS A 131 17.20 -9.47 -10.11
N ARG A 132 16.58 -9.16 -11.25
CA ARG A 132 15.45 -8.24 -11.32
C ARG A 132 14.16 -9.00 -11.55
N GLU A 133 13.10 -8.60 -10.86
CA GLU A 133 11.74 -9.13 -10.99
C GLU A 133 10.79 -8.01 -11.36
N ILE A 134 10.07 -8.17 -12.48
CA ILE A 134 8.98 -7.24 -12.83
C ILE A 134 7.75 -7.66 -12.05
N ARG A 135 7.11 -6.70 -11.37
CA ARG A 135 5.86 -6.88 -10.66
C ARG A 135 4.79 -6.03 -11.30
N GLU A 136 3.74 -6.68 -11.70
CA GLU A 136 2.62 -6.12 -12.43
C GLU A 136 1.37 -6.08 -11.55
N ASN A 137 0.66 -4.95 -11.54
CA ASN A 137 -0.67 -4.89 -10.93
C ASN A 137 -1.71 -5.53 -11.84
N TYR A 138 -1.59 -5.24 -13.13
CA TYR A 138 -2.54 -5.63 -14.17
C TYR A 138 -1.74 -6.27 -15.32
N PRO A 139 -1.52 -7.60 -15.31
CA PRO A 139 -0.76 -8.26 -16.37
C PRO A 139 -1.40 -8.03 -17.76
N PRO A 140 -0.60 -7.74 -18.79
CA PRO A 140 -1.10 -7.40 -20.14
C PRO A 140 -2.10 -8.41 -20.71
N ASP A 141 -1.79 -9.70 -20.56
CA ASP A 141 -2.62 -10.79 -21.10
C ASP A 141 -3.96 -10.99 -20.38
N SER A 142 -4.13 -10.36 -19.21
CA SER A 142 -5.28 -10.58 -18.33
C SER A 142 -6.07 -9.32 -18.03
N SER A 143 -5.62 -8.17 -18.52
CA SER A 143 -6.20 -6.87 -18.18
C SER A 143 -6.76 -6.15 -19.40
N PRO A 144 -7.98 -5.58 -19.32
CA PRO A 144 -8.48 -4.65 -20.31
C PRO A 144 -7.61 -3.40 -20.39
N GLU A 145 -7.62 -2.74 -21.56
CA GLU A 145 -6.90 -1.47 -21.76
C GLU A 145 -7.43 -0.32 -20.89
N GLU A 146 -8.69 -0.41 -20.50
CA GLU A 146 -9.36 0.58 -19.68
C GLU A 146 -10.37 -0.09 -18.74
N LEU A 147 -10.48 0.42 -17.53
CA LEU A 147 -11.34 -0.10 -16.47
C LEU A 147 -12.01 1.05 -15.72
N THR A 148 -13.19 0.81 -15.18
CA THR A 148 -13.70 1.61 -14.06
C THR A 148 -12.95 1.22 -12.78
N GLY A 149 -12.98 2.08 -11.75
CA GLY A 149 -12.35 1.76 -10.47
C GLY A 149 -12.93 0.51 -9.81
N THR A 150 -14.24 0.28 -9.97
CA THR A 150 -14.90 -0.95 -9.53
C THR A 150 -14.33 -2.18 -10.24
N GLU A 151 -14.23 -2.15 -11.57
CA GLU A 151 -13.67 -3.25 -12.37
C GLU A 151 -12.20 -3.50 -12.01
N ALA A 152 -11.41 -2.43 -11.86
CA ALA A 152 -10.00 -2.52 -11.45
C ALA A 152 -9.86 -3.19 -10.07
N THR A 153 -10.71 -2.81 -9.09
CA THR A 153 -10.74 -3.42 -7.76
C THR A 153 -11.08 -4.91 -7.82
N LEU A 154 -12.10 -5.28 -8.60
CA LEU A 154 -12.54 -6.67 -8.75
C LEU A 154 -11.51 -7.52 -9.50
N LEU A 155 -10.85 -6.95 -10.50
CA LEU A 155 -9.81 -7.63 -11.26
C LEU A 155 -8.60 -7.92 -10.39
N LEU A 156 -8.10 -6.95 -9.63
CA LEU A 156 -7.00 -7.16 -8.68
C LEU A 156 -7.31 -8.26 -7.68
N GLN A 157 -8.53 -8.32 -7.15
CA GLN A 157 -8.90 -9.40 -6.26
C GLN A 157 -8.87 -10.76 -6.95
N ARG A 158 -9.36 -10.85 -8.17
CA ARG A 158 -9.36 -12.09 -8.95
C ARG A 158 -7.96 -12.58 -9.22
N LEU A 159 -7.05 -11.69 -9.62
CA LEU A 159 -5.67 -12.01 -9.99
C LEU A 159 -4.83 -12.40 -8.76
N TRP A 160 -5.00 -11.71 -7.64
CA TRP A 160 -4.10 -11.81 -6.50
C TRP A 160 -4.73 -12.40 -5.23
N ASN A 161 -5.96 -12.89 -5.32
CA ASN A 161 -6.69 -13.59 -4.23
C ASN A 161 -6.52 -12.93 -2.85
N SER A 162 -6.70 -11.62 -2.77
CA SER A 162 -6.60 -10.81 -1.52
C SER A 162 -5.18 -10.62 -0.95
N ASN A 163 -4.14 -11.13 -1.58
CA ASN A 163 -2.77 -11.04 -1.06
C ASN A 163 -2.00 -9.84 -1.60
N PHE A 164 -2.51 -9.17 -2.62
CA PHE A 164 -1.87 -8.04 -3.25
C PHE A 164 -2.52 -6.71 -2.85
N CYS A 165 -1.69 -5.72 -2.56
CA CYS A 165 -2.11 -4.33 -2.42
C CYS A 165 -1.27 -3.50 -3.39
N PRO A 166 -1.89 -2.77 -4.34
CA PRO A 166 -1.12 -1.92 -5.24
C PRO A 166 -0.37 -0.87 -4.42
N MET A 167 0.94 -0.81 -4.59
CA MET A 167 1.76 0.22 -3.97
C MET A 167 1.45 1.57 -4.62
N LEU A 168 1.47 2.65 -3.84
CA LEU A 168 1.26 4.00 -4.39
C LEU A 168 2.29 4.32 -5.48
N GLN A 169 3.52 3.84 -5.30
CA GLN A 169 4.64 4.06 -6.21
C GLN A 169 4.42 3.43 -7.59
N MET A 170 3.52 2.44 -7.69
CA MET A 170 3.18 1.79 -8.97
C MET A 170 2.11 2.52 -9.77
N THR A 171 1.72 3.74 -9.39
CA THR A 171 0.60 4.43 -10.04
C THR A 171 0.94 5.89 -10.29
N VAL A 172 0.66 6.35 -11.50
CA VAL A 172 0.62 7.78 -11.83
C VAL A 172 -0.81 8.27 -11.59
N PHE A 173 -0.96 9.27 -10.76
CA PHE A 173 -2.26 9.81 -10.33
C PHE A 173 -2.54 11.13 -11.05
N ARG A 174 -3.74 11.32 -11.57
CA ARG A 174 -4.19 12.66 -11.95
C ARG A 174 -4.32 13.51 -10.68
N ARG A 175 -3.57 14.61 -10.59
CA ARG A 175 -3.53 15.45 -9.37
C ARG A 175 -4.91 15.95 -8.96
N GLU A 176 -5.70 16.38 -9.92
CA GLU A 176 -7.04 16.90 -9.68
C GLU A 176 -7.95 15.85 -9.02
N PHE A 177 -7.84 14.59 -9.43
CA PHE A 177 -8.54 13.47 -8.80
C PHE A 177 -8.19 13.32 -7.32
N LEU A 178 -6.89 13.44 -6.95
CA LEU A 178 -6.47 13.39 -5.55
C LEU A 178 -7.08 14.53 -4.73
N VAL A 179 -7.14 15.73 -5.30
CA VAL A 179 -7.70 16.92 -4.65
C VAL A 179 -9.23 16.84 -4.54
N GLU A 180 -9.93 16.49 -5.61
CA GLU A 180 -11.40 16.37 -5.67
C GLU A 180 -11.95 15.39 -4.62
N HIS A 181 -11.22 14.32 -4.36
CA HIS A 181 -11.63 13.28 -3.42
C HIS A 181 -10.98 13.39 -2.04
N ASP A 182 -10.20 14.44 -1.77
CA ASP A 182 -9.41 14.61 -0.54
C ASP A 182 -8.64 13.32 -0.16
N LEU A 183 -7.99 12.74 -1.18
CA LEU A 183 -7.26 11.49 -1.01
C LEU A 183 -5.93 11.75 -0.33
N LYS A 184 -5.89 11.47 0.96
CA LYS A 184 -4.69 11.62 1.81
C LYS A 184 -4.36 10.31 2.51
N CYS A 185 -3.06 10.11 2.74
CA CYS A 185 -2.55 9.03 3.57
C CYS A 185 -2.83 9.33 5.05
N ILE A 186 -3.16 8.31 5.84
CA ILE A 186 -3.31 8.48 7.29
C ILE A 186 -1.94 8.79 7.89
N TYR A 187 -1.86 9.88 8.66
CA TYR A 187 -0.62 10.35 9.29
C TYR A 187 0.00 9.29 10.20
N GLY A 188 1.30 9.04 10.06
CA GLY A 188 2.05 8.09 10.87
C GLY A 188 1.75 6.61 10.58
N LEU A 189 0.89 6.31 9.60
CA LEU A 189 0.60 4.94 9.20
C LEU A 189 1.71 4.42 8.27
N ARG A 190 2.35 3.31 8.59
CA ARG A 190 3.44 2.73 7.78
C ARG A 190 2.78 1.95 6.69
N ARG A 191 2.09 1.30 6.34
CA ARG A 191 1.45 0.58 5.23
C ARG A 191 0.29 1.38 4.65
N GLN A 192 0.55 2.64 4.39
CA GLN A 192 -0.47 3.56 3.91
C GLN A 192 -1.06 3.14 2.55
N ASP A 193 -0.28 2.47 1.72
CA ASP A 193 -0.71 1.86 0.46
C ASP A 193 -1.90 0.90 0.67
N SER A 194 -1.86 0.10 1.73
CA SER A 194 -2.94 -0.85 2.04
C SER A 194 -4.25 -0.17 2.45
N GLU A 195 -4.21 1.09 2.81
CA GLU A 195 -5.38 1.91 3.16
C GLU A 195 -5.77 2.84 2.02
N PHE A 196 -4.80 3.55 1.45
CA PHE A 196 -5.00 4.55 0.43
C PHE A 196 -5.44 3.95 -0.92
N SER A 197 -4.71 2.94 -1.41
CA SER A 197 -4.92 2.41 -2.75
C SER A 197 -6.32 1.81 -2.98
N PRO A 198 -6.92 1.07 -2.03
CA PRO A 198 -8.30 0.60 -2.18
C PRO A 198 -9.32 1.74 -2.32
N ARG A 199 -9.14 2.86 -1.58
CA ARG A 199 -10.01 4.02 -1.71
C ARG A 199 -9.82 4.73 -3.05
N ALA A 200 -8.56 4.96 -3.44
CA ALA A 200 -8.24 5.59 -4.70
C ALA A 200 -8.78 4.79 -5.90
N LEU A 201 -8.57 3.47 -5.90
CA LEU A 201 -9.11 2.61 -6.97
C LEU A 201 -10.63 2.68 -7.05
N TYR A 202 -11.33 2.54 -5.92
CA TYR A 202 -12.79 2.55 -5.93
C TYR A 202 -13.38 3.88 -6.44
N LEU A 203 -12.77 5.01 -6.04
CA LEU A 203 -13.24 6.34 -6.41
C LEU A 203 -12.93 6.72 -7.85
N ALA A 204 -11.96 6.08 -8.48
CA ALA A 204 -11.57 6.37 -9.85
C ALA A 204 -12.72 6.04 -10.83
N LYS A 205 -13.03 6.99 -11.69
CA LYS A 205 -13.98 6.77 -12.79
C LYS A 205 -13.33 6.01 -13.94
N ARG A 206 -12.05 6.27 -14.16
CA ARG A 206 -11.29 5.73 -15.27
C ARG A 206 -9.87 5.33 -14.82
N VAL A 207 -9.52 4.07 -15.05
CA VAL A 207 -8.21 3.46 -14.74
C VAL A 207 -7.65 2.89 -16.04
N VAL A 208 -6.45 3.31 -16.43
CA VAL A 208 -5.77 2.88 -17.65
C VAL A 208 -4.43 2.25 -17.27
N PRO A 209 -4.32 0.92 -17.24
CA PRO A 209 -3.03 0.27 -16.98
C PRO A 209 -1.99 0.63 -18.05
N LEU A 210 -0.81 1.04 -17.60
CA LEU A 210 0.36 1.24 -18.45
C LEU A 210 1.33 0.09 -18.18
N HIS A 211 1.67 -0.66 -19.20
CA HIS A 211 2.62 -1.76 -19.08
C HIS A 211 4.05 -1.23 -19.22
N GLU A 212 4.40 -0.34 -18.28
CA GLU A 212 5.68 0.34 -18.22
C GLU A 212 6.35 0.08 -16.87
N PRO A 213 7.43 -0.71 -16.85
CA PRO A 213 8.21 -0.96 -15.64
C PRO A 213 9.12 0.24 -15.34
N PHE A 214 8.56 1.28 -14.71
CA PHE A 214 9.26 2.54 -14.53
C PHE A 214 9.95 2.69 -13.17
N TYR A 215 9.45 2.03 -12.12
CA TYR A 215 9.92 2.20 -10.76
C TYR A 215 10.88 1.07 -10.40
N LEU A 216 12.10 1.40 -9.99
CA LEU A 216 13.10 0.44 -9.54
C LEU A 216 13.08 0.35 -8.02
N TYR A 217 12.47 -0.72 -7.49
CA TYR A 217 12.29 -0.96 -6.07
C TYR A 217 13.46 -1.71 -5.46
N ARG A 218 14.20 -1.07 -4.58
CA ARG A 218 15.38 -1.62 -3.90
C ARG A 218 14.98 -2.41 -2.66
N LEU A 219 15.20 -3.72 -2.66
CA LEU A 219 15.04 -4.57 -1.49
C LEU A 219 16.32 -4.57 -0.66
N ARG A 220 16.28 -3.98 0.53
CA ARG A 220 17.41 -3.90 1.45
C ARG A 220 17.07 -4.49 2.83
N SER A 221 18.07 -5.02 3.53
CA SER A 221 17.90 -5.69 4.81
C SER A 221 17.35 -4.78 5.91
N ASN A 222 17.68 -3.49 5.88
CA ASN A 222 17.31 -2.49 6.88
C ASN A 222 16.11 -1.61 6.46
N SER A 223 15.30 -2.04 5.48
CA SER A 223 14.13 -1.26 5.05
C SER A 223 13.07 -1.19 6.16
N VAL A 224 12.26 -0.12 6.17
CA VAL A 224 11.09 0.01 7.07
C VAL A 224 10.16 -1.19 6.93
N SER A 225 10.03 -1.75 5.73
CA SER A 225 9.26 -2.95 5.45
C SER A 225 9.83 -4.20 6.14
N SER A 226 11.15 -4.32 6.25
CA SER A 226 11.82 -5.43 6.95
C SER A 226 11.81 -5.24 8.48
N ALA A 227 11.95 -4.01 8.98
CA ALA A 227 11.89 -3.68 10.40
C ALA A 227 10.46 -3.78 10.97
N ALA A 228 9.43 -3.64 10.14
CA ALA A 228 8.03 -3.80 10.53
C ALA A 228 7.67 -5.23 10.98
N LYS A 229 8.59 -6.16 10.93
CA LYS A 229 8.46 -7.52 11.50
C LYS A 229 8.39 -7.57 13.02
N THR A 230 8.55 -6.45 13.73
CA THR A 230 8.18 -6.37 15.15
C THR A 230 6.67 -6.31 15.28
N ALA A 231 6.10 -7.46 15.59
CA ALA A 231 4.70 -7.82 15.49
C ALA A 231 3.69 -6.80 16.10
N GLY A 232 4.07 -6.01 17.10
CA GLY A 232 3.16 -5.09 17.78
C GLY A 232 2.74 -3.86 16.94
N HIS A 233 3.67 -3.24 16.21
CA HIS A 233 3.35 -2.10 15.34
C HIS A 233 2.50 -2.54 14.14
N PHE A 234 2.77 -3.72 13.63
CA PHE A 234 2.05 -4.31 12.51
C PHE A 234 0.57 -4.51 12.80
N LEU A 235 0.25 -5.01 13.98
CA LEU A 235 -1.13 -5.25 14.40
C LEU A 235 -1.91 -3.94 14.57
N ARG A 236 -1.27 -2.91 15.14
CA ARG A 236 -1.85 -1.56 15.28
C ARG A 236 -2.15 -0.95 13.91
N ASP A 237 -1.18 -0.97 13.01
CA ASP A 237 -1.35 -0.40 11.66
C ASP A 237 -2.50 -1.08 10.93
N TRP A 238 -2.60 -2.41 11.00
CA TRP A 238 -3.74 -3.14 10.41
C TRP A 238 -5.09 -2.86 11.08
N ALA A 239 -5.13 -2.57 12.36
CA ALA A 239 -6.37 -2.14 13.03
C ALA A 239 -6.83 -0.78 12.48
N ILE A 240 -5.91 0.18 12.33
CA ILE A 240 -6.20 1.50 11.76
C ILE A 240 -6.64 1.39 10.29
N ILE A 241 -5.92 0.60 9.47
CA ILE A 241 -6.27 0.35 8.07
C ILE A 241 -7.70 -0.19 7.96
N ASN A 242 -8.02 -1.21 8.75
CA ASN A 242 -9.35 -1.82 8.71
C ASN A 242 -10.44 -0.86 9.19
N GLN A 243 -10.20 -0.10 10.24
CA GLN A 243 -11.14 0.91 10.74
C GLN A 243 -11.46 1.93 9.63
N SER A 244 -10.43 2.49 8.98
CA SER A 244 -10.61 3.47 7.91
C SER A 244 -11.37 2.87 6.71
N LEU A 245 -10.97 1.69 6.25
CA LEU A 245 -11.63 1.04 5.11
C LEU A 245 -13.07 0.62 5.45
N PHE A 246 -13.37 0.27 6.69
CA PHE A 246 -14.74 -0.03 7.11
C PHE A 246 -15.61 1.22 7.12
N ALA A 247 -15.09 2.35 7.64
CA ALA A 247 -15.80 3.62 7.60
C ALA A 247 -16.05 4.08 6.16
N PHE A 248 -15.04 3.97 5.31
CA PHE A 248 -15.18 4.28 3.88
C PHE A 248 -16.23 3.36 3.21
N HIS A 249 -16.16 2.06 3.44
CA HIS A 249 -17.15 1.10 2.92
C HIS A 249 -18.58 1.44 3.39
N ALA A 250 -18.76 1.77 4.66
CA ALA A 250 -20.07 2.14 5.19
C ALA A 250 -20.66 3.39 4.51
N LYS A 251 -19.80 4.33 4.11
CA LYS A 251 -20.19 5.51 3.33
C LYS A 251 -20.63 5.09 1.92
N VAL A 252 -19.75 4.46 1.16
CA VAL A 252 -19.97 4.21 -0.28
C VAL A 252 -21.01 3.10 -0.54
N SER A 253 -21.20 2.17 0.38
CA SER A 253 -22.21 1.09 0.23
C SER A 253 -23.66 1.58 0.26
N ARG A 254 -23.89 2.86 0.63
CA ARG A 254 -25.18 3.53 0.62
C ARG A 254 -25.45 4.27 -0.69
N GLU A 255 -24.44 4.41 -1.54
CA GLU A 255 -24.56 5.10 -2.82
C GLU A 255 -25.36 4.25 -3.81
N SER A 256 -26.15 4.92 -4.66
CA SER A 256 -26.86 4.24 -5.75
C SER A 256 -25.84 3.67 -6.75
N GLY A 257 -25.99 2.41 -7.11
CA GLY A 257 -25.06 1.75 -8.04
C GLY A 257 -23.86 1.07 -7.38
N PHE A 258 -23.76 1.06 -6.03
CA PHE A 258 -22.70 0.35 -5.34
C PHE A 258 -22.69 -1.15 -5.70
N ASP A 259 -21.54 -1.63 -6.16
CA ASP A 259 -21.35 -3.04 -6.48
C ASP A 259 -20.98 -3.84 -5.22
N ARG A 260 -21.90 -4.68 -4.75
CA ARG A 260 -21.69 -5.50 -3.54
C ARG A 260 -20.50 -6.45 -3.62
N ARG A 261 -20.02 -6.80 -4.81
CA ARG A 261 -18.82 -7.61 -5.00
C ARG A 261 -17.58 -6.92 -4.43
N VAL A 262 -17.53 -5.59 -4.45
CA VAL A 262 -16.46 -4.80 -3.81
C VAL A 262 -16.45 -4.99 -2.30
N SER A 263 -17.63 -5.13 -1.65
CA SER A 263 -17.69 -5.47 -0.21
C SER A 263 -16.99 -6.79 0.09
N ASP A 264 -17.18 -7.78 -0.75
CA ASP A 264 -16.55 -9.09 -0.58
C ASP A 264 -15.02 -9.00 -0.74
N CYS A 265 -14.54 -8.15 -1.66
CA CYS A 265 -13.13 -7.87 -1.83
C CYS A 265 -12.51 -7.31 -0.57
N TRP A 266 -13.06 -6.22 -0.06
CA TRP A 266 -12.53 -5.53 1.11
C TRP A 266 -12.67 -6.34 2.38
N ALA A 267 -13.77 -7.09 2.53
CA ALA A 267 -13.93 -8.03 3.64
C ALA A 267 -12.85 -9.12 3.65
N ARG A 268 -12.54 -9.68 2.49
CA ARG A 268 -11.50 -10.71 2.38
C ARG A 268 -10.13 -10.14 2.70
N GLN A 269 -9.79 -8.97 2.19
CA GLN A 269 -8.50 -8.32 2.44
C GLN A 269 -8.35 -7.93 3.92
N GLY A 270 -9.29 -7.13 4.44
CA GLY A 270 -9.20 -6.57 5.78
C GLY A 270 -9.35 -7.64 6.86
N VAL A 271 -10.48 -8.35 6.85
CA VAL A 271 -10.80 -9.33 7.89
C VAL A 271 -9.80 -10.49 7.89
N SER A 272 -9.42 -11.00 6.72
CA SER A 272 -8.49 -12.14 6.66
C SER A 272 -7.12 -11.80 7.22
N ARG A 273 -6.58 -10.64 6.86
CA ARG A 273 -5.27 -10.19 7.35
C ARG A 273 -5.30 -9.88 8.83
N PHE A 274 -6.37 -9.23 9.31
CA PHE A 274 -6.55 -8.96 10.72
C PHE A 274 -6.63 -10.26 11.54
N LEU A 275 -7.46 -11.21 11.13
CA LEU A 275 -7.58 -12.51 11.81
C LEU A 275 -6.30 -13.31 11.77
N TYR A 276 -5.57 -13.29 10.65
CA TYR A 276 -4.26 -13.91 10.54
C TYR A 276 -3.28 -13.34 11.58
N LEU A 277 -3.15 -12.01 11.65
CA LEU A 277 -2.26 -11.37 12.60
C LEU A 277 -2.65 -11.61 14.05
N TRP A 278 -3.96 -11.69 14.32
CA TRP A 278 -4.48 -11.90 15.67
C TRP A 278 -4.30 -13.33 16.19
N PHE A 279 -4.46 -14.32 15.33
CA PHE A 279 -4.55 -15.72 15.70
C PHE A 279 -3.38 -16.58 15.23
N TYR A 280 -2.46 -16.06 14.47
CA TYR A 280 -1.32 -16.84 14.02
C TYR A 280 -0.39 -17.14 15.21
N PRO A 281 -0.01 -18.41 15.46
CA PRO A 281 0.69 -18.82 16.69
C PRO A 281 1.99 -18.07 16.95
N GLN A 282 2.75 -17.72 15.91
CA GLN A 282 3.97 -16.94 16.03
C GLN A 282 3.70 -15.53 16.54
N ASN A 283 2.59 -14.90 16.11
CA ASN A 283 2.19 -13.57 16.54
C ASN A 283 1.62 -13.59 17.96
N ILE A 284 0.88 -14.62 18.33
CA ILE A 284 0.35 -14.80 19.70
C ILE A 284 1.48 -14.86 20.72
N ARG A 285 2.58 -15.55 20.39
CA ARG A 285 3.76 -15.64 21.25
C ARG A 285 4.56 -14.33 21.31
N ALA A 286 4.59 -13.58 20.22
CA ALA A 286 5.40 -12.38 20.07
C ALA A 286 4.71 -11.10 20.56
N ILE A 287 3.35 -11.06 20.62
CA ILE A 287 2.59 -9.86 20.96
C ILE A 287 1.83 -10.09 22.27
N PRO A 288 2.12 -9.33 23.35
CA PRO A 288 1.38 -9.40 24.59
C PRO A 288 -0.12 -9.18 24.40
N LEU A 289 -0.95 -9.89 25.19
CA LEU A 289 -2.41 -9.82 25.13
C LEU A 289 -2.94 -8.38 25.21
N GLU A 290 -2.38 -7.57 26.11
CA GLU A 290 -2.77 -6.17 26.28
C GLU A 290 -2.63 -5.37 24.97
N ARG A 291 -1.53 -5.54 24.27
CA ARG A 291 -1.29 -4.90 22.96
C ARG A 291 -2.30 -5.38 21.91
N ARG A 292 -2.65 -6.65 21.94
CA ARG A 292 -3.67 -7.21 21.04
C ARG A 292 -5.05 -6.63 21.35
N LEU A 293 -5.40 -6.46 22.62
CA LEU A 293 -6.65 -5.87 23.06
C LEU A 293 -6.75 -4.37 22.72
N GLU A 294 -5.65 -3.64 22.80
CA GLU A 294 -5.57 -2.25 22.36
C GLU A 294 -6.00 -2.12 20.89
N THR A 295 -5.57 -3.04 20.03
CA THR A 295 -5.95 -3.03 18.60
C THR A 295 -7.44 -3.30 18.36
N LEU A 296 -8.08 -4.08 19.22
CA LEU A 296 -9.54 -4.25 19.16
C LEU A 296 -10.28 -2.95 19.54
N ASN A 297 -9.77 -2.22 20.52
CA ASN A 297 -10.35 -0.93 20.90
C ASN A 297 -10.24 0.06 19.74
N ILE A 298 -9.11 0.11 19.03
CA ILE A 298 -8.95 0.93 17.82
C ILE A 298 -9.98 0.50 16.76
N LEU A 299 -10.07 -0.80 16.48
CA LEU A 299 -10.93 -1.32 15.42
C LEU A 299 -12.43 -1.06 15.67
N PHE A 300 -12.83 -1.00 16.93
CA PHE A 300 -14.24 -0.91 17.33
C PHE A 300 -14.62 0.44 17.97
N SER A 301 -13.72 1.42 18.01
CA SER A 301 -13.98 2.70 18.67
C SER A 301 -15.10 3.53 18.02
N GLU A 302 -15.34 3.36 16.70
CA GLU A 302 -16.32 4.16 15.96
C GLU A 302 -17.53 3.41 15.40
N GLY A 303 -17.67 2.10 15.67
CA GLY A 303 -18.86 1.40 15.20
C GLY A 303 -18.67 -0.07 14.84
N PHE A 304 -19.25 -0.89 15.66
CA PHE A 304 -19.32 -2.35 15.48
C PHE A 304 -20.17 -2.77 14.26
N HIS A 305 -20.97 -1.86 13.71
CA HIS A 305 -21.92 -2.15 12.64
C HIS A 305 -21.24 -2.55 11.33
N ASP A 306 -20.17 -1.87 10.98
CA ASP A 306 -19.52 -2.02 9.66
C ASP A 306 -18.69 -3.30 9.58
N PHE A 307 -18.05 -3.67 10.68
CA PHE A 307 -17.40 -4.97 10.80
C PHE A 307 -18.38 -6.15 10.63
N ASN A 308 -19.60 -6.01 11.12
CA ASN A 308 -20.64 -7.03 10.94
C ASN A 308 -21.07 -7.20 9.49
N LEU A 309 -21.14 -6.10 8.75
CA LEU A 309 -21.49 -6.13 7.34
C LEU A 309 -20.41 -6.89 6.53
N LEU A 310 -19.16 -6.61 6.84
CA LEU A 310 -18.01 -7.28 6.22
C LEU A 310 -17.86 -8.74 6.65
N LEU A 311 -18.17 -9.08 7.88
CA LEU A 311 -18.19 -10.48 8.34
C LEU A 311 -19.25 -11.31 7.64
N LYS A 312 -20.37 -10.73 7.23
CA LYS A 312 -21.40 -11.44 6.46
C LYS A 312 -20.90 -11.91 5.10
N SER A 313 -19.99 -11.15 4.50
CA SER A 313 -19.37 -11.48 3.21
C SER A 313 -18.19 -12.47 3.36
N ALA A 314 -17.62 -12.57 4.56
CA ALA A 314 -16.55 -13.53 4.82
C ALA A 314 -17.09 -14.95 4.95
N GLY A 315 -16.41 -15.96 4.39
CA GLY A 315 -16.83 -17.36 4.46
C GLY A 315 -17.07 -17.87 5.90
N ALA A 316 -17.76 -18.98 6.06
CA ALA A 316 -18.26 -19.49 7.35
C ALA A 316 -17.20 -19.54 8.48
N GLY A 317 -15.97 -19.98 8.18
CA GLY A 317 -14.89 -20.03 9.18
C GLY A 317 -14.48 -18.64 9.69
N LYS A 318 -14.50 -17.63 8.82
CA LYS A 318 -14.18 -16.24 9.19
C LYS A 318 -15.32 -15.58 9.97
N ARG A 319 -16.58 -15.95 9.69
CA ARG A 319 -17.74 -15.53 10.49
C ARG A 319 -17.65 -16.04 11.91
N LEU A 320 -17.28 -17.30 12.11
CA LEU A 320 -17.05 -17.88 13.44
C LEU A 320 -15.96 -17.12 14.18
N ALA A 321 -14.80 -16.89 13.55
CA ALA A 321 -13.73 -16.09 14.14
C ALA A 321 -14.20 -14.68 14.52
N GLY A 322 -15.02 -14.04 13.70
CA GLY A 322 -15.60 -12.73 14.01
C GLY A 322 -16.58 -12.74 15.18
N VAL A 323 -17.39 -13.81 15.34
CA VAL A 323 -18.26 -14.01 16.52
C VAL A 323 -17.42 -14.15 17.79
N TRP A 324 -16.31 -14.90 17.71
CA TRP A 324 -15.38 -15.05 18.82
C TRP A 324 -14.71 -13.71 19.20
N VAL A 325 -14.22 -12.95 18.23
CA VAL A 325 -13.67 -11.61 18.47
C VAL A 325 -14.68 -10.71 19.20
N ARG A 326 -15.97 -10.76 18.83
CA ARG A 326 -17.03 -10.05 19.55
C ARG A 326 -17.19 -10.54 20.99
N GLY A 327 -17.16 -11.84 21.21
CA GLY A 327 -17.19 -12.44 22.54
C GLY A 327 -16.06 -11.91 23.43
N PHE A 328 -14.87 -11.78 22.88
CA PHE A 328 -13.71 -11.22 23.57
C PHE A 328 -13.91 -9.76 24.02
N VAL A 329 -14.50 -8.94 23.15
CA VAL A 329 -14.75 -7.54 23.47
C VAL A 329 -15.82 -7.40 24.53
N ARG A 330 -16.92 -8.16 24.39
CA ARG A 330 -18.10 -8.06 25.25
C ARG A 330 -17.95 -8.75 26.61
N TYR A 331 -17.16 -9.82 26.69
CA TYR A 331 -16.98 -10.64 27.89
C TYR A 331 -15.51 -10.87 28.21
N PRO A 332 -14.84 -9.91 28.89
CA PRO A 332 -13.41 -10.01 29.23
C PRO A 332 -13.01 -11.31 29.96
N ALA A 333 -13.91 -11.85 30.81
CA ALA A 333 -13.67 -13.09 31.54
C ALA A 333 -13.53 -14.33 30.65
N LEU A 334 -14.06 -14.31 29.42
CA LEU A 334 -13.96 -15.41 28.47
C LEU A 334 -12.69 -15.38 27.62
N ARG A 335 -11.85 -14.37 27.78
CA ARG A 335 -10.63 -14.16 26.97
C ARG A 335 -9.68 -15.35 27.05
N GLY A 336 -9.39 -15.85 28.25
CA GLY A 336 -8.49 -17.00 28.46
C GLY A 336 -9.03 -18.30 27.83
N VAL A 337 -10.34 -18.54 27.95
CA VAL A 337 -11.01 -19.72 27.36
C VAL A 337 -10.93 -19.65 25.82
N ALA A 338 -11.19 -18.48 25.25
CA ALA A 338 -11.15 -18.30 23.81
C ALA A 338 -9.73 -18.39 23.26
N GLU A 339 -8.71 -17.86 23.94
CA GLU A 339 -7.29 -18.05 23.56
C GLU A 339 -6.91 -19.53 23.56
N PHE A 340 -7.35 -20.29 24.56
CA PHE A 340 -7.10 -21.72 24.62
C PHE A 340 -7.73 -22.47 23.43
N PHE A 341 -8.99 -22.20 23.10
CA PHE A 341 -9.65 -22.83 21.93
C PHE A 341 -9.00 -22.44 20.60
N PHE A 342 -8.57 -21.19 20.44
CA PHE A 342 -7.83 -20.79 19.25
C PHE A 342 -6.45 -21.46 19.16
N HIS A 343 -5.77 -21.60 20.27
CA HIS A 343 -4.48 -22.33 20.32
C HIS A 343 -4.67 -23.79 19.88
N CYS A 344 -5.72 -24.45 20.37
CA CYS A 344 -6.06 -25.81 19.98
C CYS A 344 -6.44 -25.89 18.48
N TYR A 345 -7.28 -24.98 17.98
CA TYR A 345 -7.74 -24.98 16.60
C TYR A 345 -6.60 -24.78 15.60
N PHE A 346 -5.74 -23.82 15.83
CA PHE A 346 -4.60 -23.56 14.95
C PHE A 346 -3.45 -24.56 15.14
N GLY A 347 -3.23 -25.05 16.34
CA GLY A 347 -2.29 -26.15 16.60
C GLY A 347 -2.69 -27.44 15.85
N LEU A 348 -3.98 -27.77 15.80
CA LEU A 348 -4.50 -28.88 15.00
C LEU A 348 -4.40 -28.62 13.49
N SER A 349 -4.54 -27.37 13.06
CA SER A 349 -4.36 -26.93 11.68
C SER A 349 -2.90 -27.07 11.23
N GLU A 350 -1.94 -26.69 12.08
CA GLU A 350 -0.50 -26.89 11.81
C GLU A 350 -0.11 -28.36 11.72
N MET A 351 -0.70 -29.21 12.56
CA MET A 351 -0.46 -30.68 12.48
C MET A 351 -1.03 -31.29 11.19
N LYS A 352 -2.14 -30.77 10.67
CA LYS A 352 -2.72 -31.17 9.38
C LYS A 352 -2.01 -30.53 8.19
N GLY A 353 -1.34 -29.41 8.36
CA GLY A 353 -0.69 -28.58 7.33
C GLY A 353 0.75 -28.90 7.03
N LYS A 354 1.33 -30.04 7.49
CA LYS A 354 2.65 -30.53 7.05
C LYS A 354 2.72 -30.95 5.58
N LYS A 355 1.64 -30.72 4.82
CA LYS A 355 1.67 -30.72 3.35
C LYS A 355 1.19 -29.38 2.84
N LYS A 356 2.19 -28.56 2.38
CA LYS A 356 2.06 -27.35 1.57
C LYS A 356 1.31 -26.18 2.21
N THR A 357 2.04 -25.24 2.70
CA THR A 357 2.17 -23.87 2.22
C THR A 357 2.98 -23.11 3.24
N SER A 358 4.24 -22.93 2.93
CA SER A 358 5.00 -21.82 3.52
C SER A 358 4.30 -20.55 3.05
N PHE A 359 3.50 -19.95 3.91
CA PHE A 359 3.19 -18.54 3.82
C PHE A 359 4.49 -17.81 4.12
N SER A 360 5.36 -17.72 3.13
CA SER A 360 6.45 -16.75 3.14
C SER A 360 5.80 -15.39 3.10
N VAL A 361 5.92 -14.79 4.22
CA VAL A 361 5.57 -13.44 4.56
C VAL A 361 5.96 -12.48 3.44
N LEU A 362 4.93 -11.95 2.76
CA LEU A 362 4.85 -10.58 2.25
C LEU A 362 5.94 -10.04 1.29
N HIS A 363 6.86 -10.85 0.82
CA HIS A 363 7.76 -10.51 -0.29
C HIS A 363 8.19 -11.83 -0.94
N SER A 364 7.88 -11.98 -2.19
CA SER A 364 8.13 -13.14 -3.04
C SER A 364 7.17 -14.31 -2.80
N ASP A 365 6.20 -14.47 -3.64
CA ASP A 365 5.89 -15.72 -4.33
C ASP A 365 4.82 -15.41 -5.37
N THR A 366 5.28 -15.12 -6.56
CA THR A 366 4.50 -15.41 -7.76
C THR A 366 4.25 -16.93 -7.75
N PRO A 367 3.01 -17.40 -7.94
CA PRO A 367 2.79 -18.82 -8.16
C PRO A 367 3.55 -19.23 -9.42
N ALA A 368 4.47 -20.16 -9.28
CA ALA A 368 5.23 -20.75 -10.40
C ALA A 368 4.34 -21.50 -11.43
N ASP A 369 3.02 -21.51 -11.23
CA ASP A 369 2.06 -22.28 -12.01
C ASP A 369 1.26 -21.49 -13.05
N VAL A 370 1.57 -20.19 -13.30
CA VAL A 370 0.92 -19.41 -14.38
C VAL A 370 1.68 -19.51 -15.71
N LYS A 371 2.78 -20.26 -15.79
CA LYS A 371 3.53 -20.44 -17.05
C LYS A 371 3.13 -21.67 -17.88
N GLN A 372 2.05 -22.35 -17.53
CA GLN A 372 1.50 -23.44 -18.38
C GLN A 372 -0.04 -23.39 -18.37
N MET A 373 -0.60 -22.43 -19.09
CA MET A 373 -1.87 -22.49 -19.82
C MET A 373 -1.92 -21.37 -20.84
#